data_126173cec47fafddd62921e10993de12
#
_entry.id   126173cec47fafddd62921e10993de12
#
_cell.length_a   1.000
_cell.length_b   1.000
_cell.length_c   1.000
_cell.angle_alpha   90.00
_cell.angle_beta   90.00
_cell.angle_gamma   90.00
#
_symmetry.space_group_name_H-M   'P 1'
#
loop_
_entity.id
_entity.type
_entity.pdbx_description
1 polymer ?
#
loop_
_entity_poly.entity_id
_entity_poly.type
_entity_poly.pdbx_seq_one_letter_code
_entity_poly.pdbx_strand_id
1 'polypeptide(L)' 'MDRIPVQSTNVAEVGYDPETMTLEVAFHNGTLYQYFDVPEVMFQELLRSDSVGRFLNAQIKNSYRYAKL' A
#
# COMPACT_ATOMS: atom_id res chain seq x y z
N MET A 1 5.68 -5.74 -10.81
CA MET A 1 5.34 -5.89 -9.37
C MET A 1 4.01 -6.61 -9.25
N ASP A 2 4.03 -7.74 -8.58
CA ASP A 2 2.81 -8.53 -8.37
C ASP A 2 1.98 -7.89 -7.26
N ARG A 3 0.67 -7.86 -7.48
CA ARG A 3 -0.26 -7.29 -6.48
C ARG A 3 -1.11 -8.39 -5.87
N ILE A 4 -1.41 -8.21 -4.59
CA ILE A 4 -2.19 -9.14 -3.79
C ILE A 4 -3.56 -8.51 -3.51
N PRO A 5 -4.66 -9.19 -3.80
CA PRO A 5 -5.99 -8.68 -3.45
C PRO A 5 -6.15 -8.60 -1.94
N VAL A 6 -6.82 -7.56 -1.47
CA VAL A 6 -7.10 -7.38 -0.05
C VAL A 6 -8.59 -7.11 0.15
N GLN A 7 -9.06 -7.37 1.37
CA GLN A 7 -10.43 -7.09 1.77
C GLN A 7 -10.50 -5.67 2.34
N SER A 8 -11.04 -4.76 1.57
CA SER A 8 -11.18 -3.36 1.98
C SER A 8 -12.26 -2.69 1.16
N THR A 9 -12.95 -1.71 1.77
CA THR A 9 -13.95 -0.91 1.04
C THR A 9 -13.31 -0.06 -0.05
N ASN A 10 -12.11 0.43 0.19
CA ASN A 10 -11.45 1.37 -0.72
C ASN A 10 -10.31 0.75 -1.51
N VAL A 11 -9.52 -0.12 -0.89
CA VAL A 11 -8.30 -0.68 -1.49
C VAL A 11 -8.63 -2.02 -2.13
N ALA A 12 -8.27 -2.17 -3.41
CA ALA A 12 -8.49 -3.40 -4.15
C ALA A 12 -7.31 -4.36 -4.02
N GLU A 13 -6.09 -3.84 -4.22
CA GLU A 13 -4.88 -4.65 -4.26
C GLU A 13 -3.70 -3.85 -3.72
N VAL A 14 -2.71 -4.56 -3.19
CA VAL A 14 -1.44 -3.95 -2.79
C VAL A 14 -0.28 -4.79 -3.32
N GLY A 15 0.85 -4.15 -3.59
CA GLY A 15 2.05 -4.83 -4.04
C GLY A 15 3.28 -4.18 -3.43
N TYR A 16 4.39 -4.90 -3.44
CA TYR A 16 5.61 -4.39 -2.86
C TYR A 16 6.82 -4.87 -3.65
N ASP A 17 7.75 -3.96 -3.91
CA ASP A 17 9.02 -4.25 -4.54
C ASP A 17 10.13 -4.07 -3.50
N PRO A 18 10.71 -5.16 -2.98
CA PRO A 18 11.74 -5.04 -1.96
C PRO A 18 13.05 -4.43 -2.47
N GLU A 19 13.32 -4.50 -3.77
CA GLU A 19 14.55 -3.93 -4.32
C GLU A 19 14.53 -2.41 -4.30
N THR A 20 13.36 -1.82 -4.58
CA THR A 20 13.20 -0.37 -4.60
C THR A 20 12.51 0.16 -3.37
N MET A 21 12.03 -0.71 -2.49
CA MET A 21 11.25 -0.38 -1.30
C MET A 21 10.01 0.44 -1.66
N THR A 22 9.34 0.04 -2.74
CA THR A 22 8.15 0.73 -3.25
C THR A 22 6.90 -0.08 -2.91
N LEU A 23 5.96 0.56 -2.24
CA LEU A 23 4.64 0.03 -1.97
C LEU A 23 3.67 0.57 -3.02
N GLU A 24 2.95 -0.32 -3.70
CA GLU A 24 1.96 0.07 -4.69
C GLU A 24 0.56 -0.24 -4.17
N VAL A 25 -0.35 0.71 -4.30
CA VAL A 25 -1.72 0.57 -3.80
C VAL A 25 -2.70 0.89 -4.93
N ALA A 26 -3.53 -0.09 -5.26
CA ALA A 26 -4.59 0.07 -6.25
C ALA A 26 -5.93 0.17 -5.53
N PHE A 27 -6.67 1.23 -5.80
CA PHE A 27 -7.98 1.48 -5.19
C PHE A 27 -9.09 0.99 -6.10
N HIS A 28 -10.24 0.69 -5.50
CA HIS A 28 -11.41 0.21 -6.27
C HIS A 28 -11.89 1.22 -7.31
N ASN A 29 -11.64 2.51 -7.10
CA ASN A 29 -12.04 3.54 -8.06
C ASN A 29 -11.09 3.67 -9.25
N GLY A 30 -10.09 2.78 -9.35
CA GLY A 30 -9.13 2.79 -10.45
C GLY A 30 -7.89 3.62 -10.24
N THR A 31 -7.78 4.34 -9.12
CA THR A 31 -6.56 5.11 -8.82
C THR A 31 -5.45 4.18 -8.38
N LEU A 32 -4.23 4.55 -8.75
CA LEU A 32 -3.03 3.79 -8.43
C LEU A 32 -2.01 4.73 -7.81
N TYR A 33 -1.50 4.38 -6.64
CA TYR A 33 -0.49 5.14 -5.92
C TYR A 33 0.74 4.31 -5.69
N GLN A 34 1.91 4.96 -5.67
CA GLN A 34 3.15 4.35 -5.22
C GLN A 34 3.72 5.17 -4.08
N TYR A 35 4.14 4.50 -3.02
CA TYR A 35 4.79 5.09 -1.86
C TYR A 35 6.23 4.62 -1.82
N PHE A 36 7.19 5.52 -1.56
CA PHE A 36 8.61 5.26 -1.72
C PHE A 36 9.31 5.14 -0.37
N ASP A 37 10.39 4.37 -0.37
CA ASP A 37 11.23 4.15 0.81
C ASP A 37 10.44 3.52 1.97
N VAL A 38 9.53 2.62 1.63
CA VAL A 38 8.71 1.89 2.62
C VAL A 38 9.44 0.60 3.00
N PRO A 39 9.79 0.41 4.28
CA PRO A 39 10.43 -0.85 4.68
C PRO A 39 9.50 -2.04 4.48
N GLU A 40 10.06 -3.19 4.17
CA GLU A 40 9.27 -4.40 3.93
C GLU A 40 8.41 -4.78 5.13
N VAL A 41 8.92 -4.56 6.35
CA VAL A 41 8.15 -4.85 7.56
C VAL A 41 6.85 -4.07 7.60
N MET A 42 6.84 -2.86 7.06
CA MET A 42 5.63 -2.03 6.99
C MET A 42 4.60 -2.65 6.06
N PHE A 43 5.05 -3.19 4.92
CA PHE A 43 4.17 -3.90 4.00
C PHE A 43 3.57 -5.15 4.66
N GLN A 44 4.40 -5.89 5.39
CA GLN A 44 3.92 -7.08 6.10
C GLN A 44 2.90 -6.74 7.17
N GLU A 45 3.12 -5.66 7.91
CA GLU A 45 2.16 -5.19 8.91
C GLU A 45 0.85 -4.74 8.26
N LEU A 46 0.93 -4.09 7.10
CA LEU A 46 -0.24 -3.72 6.33
C LEU A 46 -1.10 -4.96 6.01
N LEU A 47 -0.46 -6.02 5.53
CA LEU A 47 -1.15 -7.26 5.17
C LEU A 47 -1.79 -7.95 6.37
N ARG A 48 -1.21 -7.78 7.57
CA ARG A 48 -1.73 -8.39 8.81
C ARG A 48 -2.76 -7.53 9.51
N SER A 49 -2.93 -6.28 9.10
CA SER A 49 -3.80 -5.34 9.80
C SER A 49 -5.26 -5.76 9.69
N ASP A 50 -6.05 -5.40 10.70
CA ASP A 50 -7.50 -5.63 10.67
C ASP A 50 -8.21 -4.80 9.62
N SER A 51 -7.61 -3.66 9.24
CA SER A 51 -8.16 -2.78 8.23
C SER A 51 -7.04 -2.17 7.41
N VAL A 52 -6.92 -2.62 6.17
CA VAL A 52 -5.89 -2.12 5.23
C VAL A 52 -6.08 -0.63 5.00
N GLY A 53 -7.31 -0.18 4.81
CA GLY A 53 -7.57 1.25 4.58
C GLY A 53 -7.18 2.11 5.76
N ARG A 54 -7.50 1.66 6.96
CA ARG A 54 -7.16 2.39 8.19
C ARG A 54 -5.65 2.42 8.43
N PHE A 55 -4.99 1.28 8.22
CA PHE A 55 -3.55 1.19 8.35
C PHE A 55 -2.86 2.14 7.36
N LEU A 56 -3.31 2.13 6.10
CA LEU A 56 -2.78 2.99 5.07
C LEU A 56 -2.88 4.46 5.47
N ASN A 57 -4.05 4.89 5.94
CA ASN A 57 -4.26 6.28 6.35
C ASN A 57 -3.43 6.67 7.57
N ALA A 58 -3.30 5.77 8.55
CA ALA A 58 -2.64 6.07 9.81
C ALA A 58 -1.12 5.97 9.71
N GLN A 59 -0.60 5.00 8.96
CA GLN A 59 0.82 4.66 9.01
C GLN A 59 1.59 5.00 7.74
N ILE A 60 0.92 5.11 6.60
CA ILE A 60 1.59 5.22 5.30
C ILE A 60 1.39 6.59 4.67
N LYS A 61 0.15 7.04 4.60
CA LYS A 61 -0.28 8.15 3.74
C LYS A 61 0.50 9.44 3.96
N ASN A 62 0.80 9.79 5.20
CA ASN A 62 1.50 11.03 5.52
C ASN A 62 2.95 10.81 5.96
N SER A 63 3.43 9.57 5.88
CA SER A 63 4.75 9.21 6.39
C SER A 63 5.78 8.98 5.29
N TYR A 64 5.34 8.80 4.05
CA TYR A 64 6.22 8.47 2.94
C TYR A 64 5.92 9.34 1.73
N ARG A 65 6.96 9.56 0.92
CA ARG A 65 6.76 10.22 -0.38
C ARG A 65 5.91 9.32 -1.27
N TYR A 66 5.17 9.91 -2.16
CA TYR A 66 4.29 9.13 -3.03
C TYR A 66 4.14 9.78 -4.40
N ALA A 67 3.67 8.98 -5.35
CA ALA A 67 3.24 9.43 -6.66
C ALA A 67 1.89 8.80 -6.97
N LYS A 68 0.99 9.59 -7.52
CA LYS A 68 -0.27 9.12 -8.05
C LYS A 68 -0.08 8.85 -9.54
N LEU A 69 -0.34 7.64 -9.97
CA LEU A 69 -0.13 7.23 -11.36
C LEU A 69 -1.38 7.43 -12.23
#